data_6d180ddae39b81de131c8691d48d3156
#
_entry.id   6d180ddae39b81de131c8691d48d3156
#
_cell.length_a   1.000
_cell.length_b   1.000
_cell.length_c   1.000
_cell.angle_alpha   90.00
_cell.angle_beta   90.00
_cell.angle_gamma   90.00
#
_symmetry.space_group_name_H-M   'P 1'
#
loop_
_entity.id
_entity.type
_entity.pdbx_description
1 polymer ?
#
loop_
_entity_poly.entity_id
_entity_poly.type
_entity_poly.pdbx_seq_one_letter_code
_entity_poly.pdbx_strand_id
1 'polypeptide(L)'
;MILKFKNNYSKCCLITILFICVFQSQSVFASKEPRIRVLISKNNNLRIRSDRSIPLIIEGGFFSSKKIKGLTLKNEKNRKILYFDKNKQKKYDLKNNQQFQIRSFDGRGIWVGQKRFSGKLNLFVLDSEILVVNVLGIEKYLSSVVGSEMPAKWPIEALKAQAIASRTYALKQKGNNLFDIDSTQKNQVYNGLESRTYKTIRAVKSTRSLVLTYKNKLINALFHSSSGGMTENSQDVWKHKYPYLSSVKDFDKNNPKFRWQKKISSNELIDLFPKIGGLKNIEIQDITSTGRVKNVKLIGVYGSDQISGVVLRKRLGLKSNFVRFKFFEEELNNKLPSKKGLIVFGQGSGHGVGMSQWGAKYLASRGQKAERILKHFYRGVQIKPFRKDYL
;
A
#
# COMPACT_ATOMS: atom_id res chain seq x y z
N MET A 1 95.39 38.80 -14.08
CA MET A 1 94.68 38.90 -12.76
C MET A 1 93.36 38.19 -12.95
N ILE A 2 93.34 36.89 -12.58
CA ILE A 2 92.17 36.00 -12.79
C ILE A 2 91.71 35.51 -11.44
N LEU A 3 90.52 35.94 -11.03
CA LEU A 3 89.89 35.52 -9.81
C LEU A 3 89.14 34.22 -10.09
N LYS A 4 89.52 33.14 -9.40
CA LYS A 4 88.79 31.88 -9.34
C LYS A 4 87.67 31.97 -8.33
N PHE A 5 86.41 31.80 -8.77
CA PHE A 5 85.27 31.53 -7.89
C PHE A 5 85.13 30.04 -7.68
N LYS A 6 85.15 29.59 -6.43
CA LYS A 6 84.85 28.23 -6.02
C LYS A 6 83.32 28.13 -5.85
N ASN A 7 82.70 27.24 -6.58
CA ASN A 7 81.28 26.85 -6.38
C ASN A 7 81.18 25.79 -5.30
N ASN A 8 80.53 26.14 -4.20
CA ASN A 8 80.04 25.20 -3.21
C ASN A 8 78.57 24.87 -3.49
N TYR A 9 78.30 23.70 -4.01
CA TYR A 9 76.93 23.17 -4.11
C TYR A 9 76.56 22.44 -2.80
N SER A 10 75.75 23.09 -2.00
CA SER A 10 75.05 22.52 -0.87
C SER A 10 73.97 21.57 -1.43
N LYS A 11 74.04 20.31 -1.04
CA LYS A 11 73.01 19.29 -1.37
C LYS A 11 71.79 19.56 -0.49
N CYS A 12 70.76 20.23 -1.01
CA CYS A 12 69.44 20.23 -0.42
C CYS A 12 68.73 18.91 -0.82
N CYS A 13 68.60 17.96 0.09
CA CYS A 13 67.73 16.83 -0.04
C CYS A 13 66.26 17.29 0.04
N LEU A 14 65.61 17.42 -1.11
CA LEU A 14 64.17 17.57 -1.15
C LEU A 14 63.52 16.20 -0.84
N ILE A 15 63.03 16.02 0.39
CA ILE A 15 62.16 14.89 0.72
C ILE A 15 60.77 15.22 0.18
N THR A 16 60.44 14.72 -0.97
CA THR A 16 59.09 14.77 -1.54
C THR A 16 58.25 13.75 -0.82
N ILE A 17 57.48 14.17 0.19
CA ILE A 17 56.48 13.33 0.83
C ILE A 17 55.31 13.17 -0.14
N LEU A 18 55.28 12.03 -0.82
CA LEU A 18 54.16 11.61 -1.68
C LEU A 18 52.98 11.21 -0.76
N PHE A 19 52.06 12.16 -0.52
CA PHE A 19 50.76 11.84 0.10
C PHE A 19 49.97 10.98 -0.90
N ILE A 20 50.11 9.67 -0.83
CA ILE A 20 49.20 8.74 -1.49
C ILE A 20 47.89 8.79 -0.72
N CYS A 21 46.97 9.68 -1.14
CA CYS A 21 45.56 9.58 -0.77
C CYS A 21 45.02 8.28 -1.34
N VAL A 22 45.08 7.21 -0.56
CA VAL A 22 44.34 5.99 -0.84
C VAL A 22 42.84 6.36 -0.67
N PHE A 23 42.24 6.83 -1.76
CA PHE A 23 40.82 6.80 -1.93
C PHE A 23 40.41 5.31 -1.87
N GLN A 24 40.13 4.80 -0.67
CA GLN A 24 39.32 3.60 -0.55
C GLN A 24 37.97 3.94 -1.20
N SER A 25 37.88 3.73 -2.49
CA SER A 25 36.60 3.57 -3.16
C SER A 25 35.94 2.35 -2.50
N GLN A 26 35.16 2.61 -1.43
CA GLN A 26 34.18 1.63 -1.01
C GLN A 26 33.30 1.42 -2.24
N SER A 27 33.59 0.34 -2.95
CA SER A 27 32.70 -0.20 -3.95
C SER A 27 31.39 -0.46 -3.20
N VAL A 28 30.49 0.53 -3.26
CA VAL A 28 29.10 0.33 -2.89
C VAL A 28 28.61 -0.72 -3.86
N PHE A 29 28.71 -1.99 -3.48
CA PHE A 29 28.04 -3.07 -4.17
C PHE A 29 26.59 -2.62 -4.29
N ALA A 30 26.20 -2.20 -5.47
CA ALA A 30 24.83 -1.83 -5.77
C ALA A 30 23.98 -3.06 -5.43
N SER A 31 23.47 -3.10 -4.22
CA SER A 31 22.65 -4.23 -3.77
C SER A 31 21.53 -4.38 -4.77
N LYS A 32 21.40 -5.58 -5.35
CA LYS A 32 20.35 -5.88 -6.32
C LYS A 32 19.01 -5.38 -5.77
N GLU A 33 18.32 -4.55 -6.56
CA GLU A 33 17.05 -3.94 -6.18
C GLU A 33 16.11 -4.99 -5.57
N PRO A 34 15.56 -4.78 -4.36
CA PRO A 34 14.63 -5.72 -3.74
C PRO A 34 13.44 -5.99 -4.67
N ARG A 35 13.03 -7.24 -4.75
CA ARG A 35 11.81 -7.63 -5.47
C ARG A 35 10.66 -7.78 -4.50
N ILE A 36 9.45 -7.54 -5.00
CA ILE A 36 8.21 -7.73 -4.26
C ILE A 36 7.27 -8.63 -5.06
N ARG A 37 6.52 -9.46 -4.33
CA ARG A 37 5.48 -10.37 -4.84
C ARG A 37 4.12 -9.84 -4.42
N VAL A 38 3.33 -9.36 -5.38
CA VAL A 38 2.03 -8.72 -5.14
C VAL A 38 0.91 -9.58 -5.67
N LEU A 39 0.01 -10.02 -4.81
CA LEU A 39 -1.22 -10.69 -5.23
C LEU A 39 -2.13 -9.67 -5.93
N ILE A 40 -2.36 -9.86 -7.22
CA ILE A 40 -3.16 -8.92 -8.04
C ILE A 40 -4.54 -9.46 -8.43
N SER A 41 -4.74 -10.78 -8.35
CA SER A 41 -6.03 -11.41 -8.64
C SER A 41 -6.17 -12.75 -7.92
N LYS A 42 -7.40 -13.03 -7.49
CA LYS A 42 -7.92 -14.30 -7.02
C LYS A 42 -9.14 -14.60 -7.86
N ASN A 43 -8.95 -15.21 -9.02
CA ASN A 43 -10.07 -15.40 -9.94
C ASN A 43 -9.82 -16.60 -10.86
N ASN A 44 -10.82 -17.47 -10.95
CA ASN A 44 -10.82 -18.63 -11.86
C ASN A 44 -11.22 -18.26 -13.30
N ASN A 45 -11.77 -17.06 -13.52
CA ASN A 45 -12.17 -16.56 -14.84
C ASN A 45 -11.38 -15.29 -15.15
N LEU A 46 -10.30 -15.42 -15.93
CA LEU A 46 -9.38 -14.32 -16.16
C LEU A 46 -8.69 -14.45 -17.51
N ARG A 47 -8.51 -13.32 -18.20
CA ARG A 47 -7.73 -13.24 -19.43
C ARG A 47 -6.39 -12.55 -19.16
N ILE A 48 -5.29 -13.18 -19.63
CA ILE A 48 -3.93 -12.64 -19.62
C ILE A 48 -3.45 -12.53 -21.06
N ARG A 49 -2.96 -11.37 -21.47
CA ARG A 49 -2.53 -11.15 -22.86
C ARG A 49 -1.32 -10.22 -22.94
N SER A 50 -0.58 -10.33 -24.05
CA SER A 50 0.47 -9.39 -24.41
C SER A 50 -0.11 -8.02 -24.77
N ASP A 51 0.75 -7.01 -24.78
CA ASP A 51 0.46 -5.73 -25.42
C ASP A 51 0.93 -5.80 -26.88
N ARG A 52 0.01 -5.52 -27.83
CA ARG A 52 0.25 -5.60 -29.29
C ARG A 52 0.72 -7.00 -29.75
N SER A 53 1.78 -7.07 -30.56
CA SER A 53 2.24 -8.28 -31.26
C SER A 53 3.34 -9.06 -30.55
N ILE A 54 3.99 -8.48 -29.51
CA ILE A 54 5.11 -9.15 -28.83
C ILE A 54 4.57 -10.28 -27.95
N PRO A 55 5.01 -11.54 -28.17
CA PRO A 55 4.45 -12.67 -27.43
C PRO A 55 4.89 -12.67 -25.97
N LEU A 56 4.07 -13.30 -25.14
CA LEU A 56 4.42 -13.72 -23.80
C LEU A 56 5.14 -15.06 -23.85
N ILE A 57 5.93 -15.35 -22.83
CA ILE A 57 6.47 -16.69 -22.60
C ILE A 57 5.82 -17.24 -21.35
N ILE A 58 5.26 -18.44 -21.46
CA ILE A 58 4.73 -19.24 -20.34
C ILE A 58 5.63 -20.44 -20.09
N GLU A 59 5.96 -20.67 -18.81
CA GLU A 59 6.79 -21.76 -18.33
C GLU A 59 6.15 -22.39 -17.08
N GLY A 60 6.43 -23.65 -16.82
CA GLY A 60 5.90 -24.40 -15.68
C GLY A 60 4.64 -25.25 -16.02
N GLY A 61 4.20 -26.06 -15.08
CA GLY A 61 3.11 -27.00 -15.30
C GLY A 61 3.37 -27.95 -16.49
N PHE A 62 2.63 -27.79 -17.58
CA PHE A 62 2.75 -28.60 -18.82
C PHE A 62 3.75 -28.00 -19.82
N PHE A 63 4.37 -26.86 -19.52
CA PHE A 63 5.13 -26.09 -20.51
C PHE A 63 6.58 -25.93 -20.07
N SER A 64 7.52 -26.47 -20.82
CA SER A 64 8.94 -26.17 -20.64
C SER A 64 9.25 -24.69 -20.94
N SER A 65 8.80 -24.22 -22.09
CA SER A 65 8.78 -22.81 -22.50
C SER A 65 7.93 -22.66 -23.75
N LYS A 66 6.91 -21.78 -23.72
CA LYS A 66 6.02 -21.61 -24.86
C LYS A 66 5.72 -20.15 -25.13
N LYS A 67 5.88 -19.72 -26.39
CA LYS A 67 5.47 -18.39 -26.85
C LYS A 67 3.95 -18.35 -27.08
N ILE A 68 3.26 -17.38 -26.49
CA ILE A 68 1.79 -17.20 -26.59
C ILE A 68 1.46 -15.72 -26.80
N LYS A 69 0.33 -15.40 -27.44
CA LYS A 69 -0.21 -14.04 -27.50
C LYS A 69 -1.04 -13.71 -26.26
N GLY A 70 -1.69 -14.70 -25.71
CA GLY A 70 -2.49 -14.60 -24.50
C GLY A 70 -3.08 -15.94 -24.12
N LEU A 71 -3.67 -15.99 -22.95
CA LEU A 71 -4.41 -17.13 -22.42
C LEU A 71 -5.66 -16.65 -21.68
N THR A 72 -6.63 -17.55 -21.59
CA THR A 72 -7.85 -17.37 -20.80
C THR A 72 -7.97 -18.52 -19.82
N LEU A 73 -8.16 -18.18 -18.55
CA LEU A 73 -8.52 -19.10 -17.48
C LEU A 73 -10.05 -19.12 -17.38
N LYS A 74 -10.65 -20.28 -17.22
CA LYS A 74 -12.10 -20.46 -17.00
C LYS A 74 -12.36 -21.57 -15.99
N ASN A 75 -13.42 -21.39 -15.20
CA ASN A 75 -13.98 -22.45 -14.38
C ASN A 75 -15.14 -23.09 -15.18
N GLU A 76 -14.99 -24.35 -15.61
CA GLU A 76 -16.01 -25.11 -16.35
C GLU A 76 -16.35 -26.37 -15.55
N LYS A 77 -17.61 -26.49 -15.09
CA LYS A 77 -18.09 -27.68 -14.33
C LYS A 77 -17.12 -28.03 -13.17
N ASN A 78 -16.74 -27.05 -12.37
CA ASN A 78 -15.77 -27.15 -11.25
C ASN A 78 -14.34 -27.56 -11.66
N ARG A 79 -13.99 -27.53 -12.93
CA ARG A 79 -12.62 -27.72 -13.42
C ARG A 79 -12.02 -26.40 -13.86
N LYS A 80 -10.74 -26.17 -13.56
CA LYS A 80 -10.00 -24.98 -13.99
C LYS A 80 -9.33 -25.26 -15.32
N ILE A 81 -9.76 -24.59 -16.35
CA ILE A 81 -9.30 -24.80 -17.72
C ILE A 81 -8.51 -23.62 -18.22
N LEU A 82 -7.40 -23.89 -18.89
CA LEU A 82 -6.57 -22.89 -19.57
C LEU A 82 -6.74 -23.06 -21.10
N TYR A 83 -7.00 -21.94 -21.78
CA TYR A 83 -7.07 -21.84 -23.23
C TYR A 83 -6.01 -20.85 -23.73
N PHE A 84 -5.39 -21.11 -24.88
CA PHE A 84 -4.59 -20.13 -25.58
C PHE A 84 -5.40 -19.34 -26.59
N ASP A 85 -5.16 -18.02 -26.71
CA ASP A 85 -5.93 -17.13 -27.61
C ASP A 85 -5.93 -17.59 -29.09
N LYS A 86 -4.84 -18.19 -29.57
CA LYS A 86 -4.72 -18.67 -30.97
C LYS A 86 -5.39 -20.03 -31.21
N ASN A 87 -5.56 -20.84 -30.20
CA ASN A 87 -6.13 -22.18 -30.32
C ASN A 87 -7.08 -22.47 -29.17
N LYS A 88 -8.30 -21.95 -29.28
CA LYS A 88 -9.35 -22.12 -28.27
C LYS A 88 -9.90 -23.57 -28.21
N GLN A 89 -9.61 -24.40 -29.22
CA GLN A 89 -10.05 -25.81 -29.22
C GLN A 89 -9.22 -26.66 -28.26
N LYS A 90 -7.94 -26.30 -28.04
CA LYS A 90 -7.09 -27.07 -27.14
C LYS A 90 -7.27 -26.59 -25.69
N LYS A 91 -7.82 -27.46 -24.87
CA LYS A 91 -8.06 -27.29 -23.44
C LYS A 91 -6.92 -27.90 -22.63
N TYR A 92 -6.48 -27.21 -21.59
CA TYR A 92 -5.51 -27.72 -20.61
C TYR A 92 -6.19 -27.72 -19.24
N ASP A 93 -6.44 -28.91 -18.72
CA ASP A 93 -7.04 -29.10 -17.40
C ASP A 93 -5.98 -28.83 -16.32
N LEU A 94 -6.20 -27.80 -15.48
CA LEU A 94 -5.26 -27.37 -14.48
C LEU A 94 -5.46 -28.18 -13.20
N LYS A 95 -4.39 -28.82 -12.74
CA LYS A 95 -4.38 -29.59 -11.48
C LYS A 95 -3.99 -28.68 -10.30
N ASN A 96 -4.46 -29.05 -9.13
CA ASN A 96 -4.05 -28.39 -7.89
C ASN A 96 -2.51 -28.40 -7.71
N ASN A 97 -1.96 -27.37 -7.06
CA ASN A 97 -0.54 -27.15 -6.84
C ASN A 97 0.30 -26.91 -8.11
N GLN A 98 -0.30 -26.81 -9.28
CA GLN A 98 0.44 -26.39 -10.46
C GLN A 98 0.82 -24.92 -10.39
N GLN A 99 2.02 -24.62 -10.90
CA GLN A 99 2.57 -23.27 -10.95
C GLN A 99 3.00 -22.95 -12.38
N PHE A 100 2.70 -21.72 -12.80
CA PHE A 100 3.12 -21.20 -14.10
C PHE A 100 3.79 -19.83 -13.89
N GLN A 101 4.79 -19.55 -14.70
CA GLN A 101 5.40 -18.24 -14.79
C GLN A 101 5.11 -17.64 -16.18
N ILE A 102 4.65 -16.40 -16.22
CA ILE A 102 4.43 -15.66 -17.45
C ILE A 102 5.32 -14.44 -17.45
N ARG A 103 6.08 -14.25 -18.51
CA ARG A 103 6.95 -13.09 -18.69
C ARG A 103 6.75 -12.47 -20.07
N SER A 104 7.01 -11.15 -20.15
CA SER A 104 7.08 -10.38 -21.38
C SER A 104 8.45 -9.76 -21.50
N PHE A 105 8.98 -9.74 -22.73
CA PHE A 105 10.15 -8.91 -23.06
C PHE A 105 9.77 -7.48 -23.44
N ASP A 106 8.47 -7.23 -23.57
CA ASP A 106 7.92 -5.90 -23.87
C ASP A 106 7.86 -5.03 -22.61
N GLY A 107 8.56 -3.91 -22.62
CA GLY A 107 8.51 -2.90 -21.53
C GLY A 107 7.12 -2.31 -21.26
N ARG A 108 6.16 -2.49 -22.18
CA ARG A 108 4.76 -2.06 -22.04
C ARG A 108 3.97 -2.93 -21.06
N GLY A 109 4.46 -4.12 -20.70
CA GLY A 109 3.89 -4.97 -19.66
C GLY A 109 2.89 -6.02 -20.15
N ILE A 110 2.24 -6.66 -19.18
CA ILE A 110 1.30 -7.79 -19.38
C ILE A 110 -0.09 -7.35 -18.94
N TRP A 111 -1.09 -7.52 -19.78
CA TRP A 111 -2.48 -7.29 -19.43
C TRP A 111 -3.05 -8.47 -18.62
N VAL A 112 -3.68 -8.15 -17.48
CA VAL A 112 -4.41 -9.07 -16.62
C VAL A 112 -5.81 -8.48 -16.46
N GLY A 113 -6.79 -9.05 -17.16
CA GLY A 113 -8.09 -8.42 -17.33
C GLY A 113 -7.96 -7.04 -17.98
N GLN A 114 -8.39 -6.00 -17.26
CA GLN A 114 -8.37 -4.59 -17.72
C GLN A 114 -7.17 -3.80 -17.21
N LYS A 115 -6.27 -4.39 -16.44
CA LYS A 115 -5.09 -3.71 -15.88
C LYS A 115 -3.81 -4.27 -16.47
N ARG A 116 -2.79 -3.43 -16.58
CA ARG A 116 -1.50 -3.79 -17.16
C ARG A 116 -0.40 -3.73 -16.11
N PHE A 117 0.44 -4.76 -16.08
CA PHE A 117 1.47 -4.94 -15.06
C PHE A 117 2.86 -5.12 -15.67
N SER A 118 3.87 -4.49 -15.07
CA SER A 118 5.28 -4.72 -15.43
C SER A 118 5.85 -5.91 -14.66
N GLY A 119 6.99 -6.44 -15.12
CA GLY A 119 7.64 -7.58 -14.47
C GLY A 119 7.10 -8.91 -14.97
N LYS A 120 7.09 -9.93 -14.11
CA LYS A 120 6.58 -11.26 -14.42
C LYS A 120 5.35 -11.59 -13.57
N LEU A 121 4.55 -12.53 -14.03
CA LEU A 121 3.42 -13.09 -13.31
C LEU A 121 3.74 -14.52 -12.90
N ASN A 122 3.43 -14.87 -11.66
CA ASN A 122 3.36 -16.25 -11.20
C ASN A 122 1.89 -16.59 -10.98
N LEU A 123 1.44 -17.71 -11.55
CA LEU A 123 0.11 -18.26 -11.36
C LEU A 123 0.22 -19.49 -10.46
N PHE A 124 -0.60 -19.54 -9.43
CA PHE A 124 -0.69 -20.70 -8.53
C PHE A 124 -2.10 -21.25 -8.58
N VAL A 125 -2.24 -22.51 -8.97
CA VAL A 125 -3.52 -23.20 -9.02
C VAL A 125 -3.75 -23.86 -7.66
N LEU A 126 -4.76 -23.39 -6.94
CA LEU A 126 -5.20 -23.94 -5.66
C LEU A 126 -6.58 -24.60 -5.82
N ASP A 127 -7.02 -25.38 -4.86
CA ASP A 127 -8.30 -26.12 -4.94
C ASP A 127 -9.50 -25.20 -5.22
N SER A 128 -9.57 -24.04 -4.53
CA SER A 128 -10.69 -23.11 -4.65
C SER A 128 -10.50 -22.04 -5.71
N GLU A 129 -9.26 -21.61 -5.98
CA GLU A 129 -8.98 -20.39 -6.75
C GLU A 129 -7.64 -20.43 -7.48
N ILE A 130 -7.48 -19.59 -8.49
CA ILE A 130 -6.19 -19.30 -9.12
C ILE A 130 -5.68 -17.97 -8.63
N LEU A 131 -4.48 -17.98 -8.01
CA LEU A 131 -3.80 -16.76 -7.61
C LEU A 131 -2.91 -16.25 -8.73
N VAL A 132 -3.00 -14.95 -9.03
CA VAL A 132 -2.09 -14.28 -9.95
C VAL A 132 -1.23 -13.32 -9.14
N VAL A 133 0.07 -13.58 -9.09
CA VAL A 133 1.05 -12.83 -8.31
C VAL A 133 2.00 -12.11 -9.26
N ASN A 134 2.03 -10.78 -9.18
CA ASN A 134 2.97 -9.96 -9.95
C ASN A 134 4.30 -9.83 -9.21
N VAL A 135 5.40 -10.17 -9.88
CA VAL A 135 6.76 -10.15 -9.31
C VAL A 135 7.61 -9.13 -10.05
N LEU A 136 8.04 -8.07 -9.34
CA LEU A 136 8.79 -6.97 -9.96
C LEU A 136 9.75 -6.30 -8.95
N GLY A 137 10.61 -5.41 -9.42
CA GLY A 137 11.45 -4.58 -8.56
C GLY A 137 10.62 -3.55 -7.79
N ILE A 138 11.05 -3.24 -6.57
CA ILE A 138 10.31 -2.36 -5.64
C ILE A 138 10.07 -0.96 -6.23
N GLU A 139 11.03 -0.38 -6.93
CA GLU A 139 10.89 0.98 -7.49
C GLU A 139 9.87 1.03 -8.64
N LYS A 140 9.79 -0.03 -9.46
CA LYS A 140 8.74 -0.16 -10.48
C LYS A 140 7.35 -0.30 -9.85
N TYR A 141 7.22 -1.08 -8.78
CA TYR A 141 6.02 -1.23 -7.99
C TYR A 141 5.56 0.11 -7.42
N LEU A 142 6.45 0.82 -6.72
CA LEU A 142 6.14 2.07 -6.03
C LEU A 142 5.63 3.17 -6.96
N SER A 143 6.12 3.26 -8.19
CA SER A 143 5.65 4.29 -9.13
C SER A 143 4.15 4.15 -9.46
N SER A 144 3.64 2.92 -9.42
CA SER A 144 2.21 2.63 -9.58
C SER A 144 1.43 2.82 -8.26
N VAL A 145 2.01 2.39 -7.14
CA VAL A 145 1.38 2.56 -5.81
C VAL A 145 1.17 4.03 -5.49
N VAL A 146 2.19 4.88 -5.64
CA VAL A 146 2.07 6.32 -5.37
C VAL A 146 0.94 6.95 -6.19
N GLY A 147 0.80 6.55 -7.46
CA GLY A 147 -0.27 7.05 -8.34
C GLY A 147 -1.65 6.46 -8.04
N SER A 148 -1.71 5.29 -7.39
CA SER A 148 -2.96 4.69 -6.94
C SER A 148 -3.42 5.25 -5.60
N GLU A 149 -2.48 5.67 -4.74
CA GLU A 149 -2.74 6.16 -3.39
C GLU A 149 -2.97 7.67 -3.33
N MET A 150 -2.25 8.45 -4.15
CA MET A 150 -2.35 9.91 -4.16
C MET A 150 -2.58 10.46 -5.57
N PRO A 151 -3.46 11.48 -5.75
CA PRO A 151 -3.60 12.17 -7.02
C PRO A 151 -2.28 12.77 -7.51
N ALA A 152 -1.90 12.50 -8.75
CA ALA A 152 -0.63 12.97 -9.33
C ALA A 152 -0.50 14.51 -9.36
N LYS A 153 -1.62 15.25 -9.33
CA LYS A 153 -1.63 16.71 -9.25
C LYS A 153 -1.14 17.28 -7.91
N TRP A 154 -1.05 16.47 -6.86
CA TRP A 154 -0.59 16.92 -5.54
C TRP A 154 0.87 17.38 -5.56
N PRO A 155 1.33 18.17 -4.57
CA PRO A 155 2.71 18.63 -4.48
C PRO A 155 3.69 17.48 -4.50
N ILE A 156 4.84 17.67 -5.16
CA ILE A 156 5.85 16.61 -5.34
C ILE A 156 6.39 16.08 -4.00
N GLU A 157 6.50 16.93 -2.98
CA GLU A 157 7.01 16.53 -1.66
C GLU A 157 6.03 15.59 -0.93
N ALA A 158 4.71 15.72 -1.14
CA ALA A 158 3.73 14.75 -0.64
C ALA A 158 3.89 13.39 -1.34
N LEU A 159 4.09 13.38 -2.66
CA LEU A 159 4.32 12.15 -3.42
C LEU A 159 5.64 11.47 -3.04
N LYS A 160 6.69 12.25 -2.74
CA LYS A 160 7.96 11.75 -2.22
C LYS A 160 7.79 11.13 -0.82
N ALA A 161 7.05 11.79 0.08
CA ALA A 161 6.74 11.24 1.40
C ALA A 161 5.97 9.91 1.28
N GLN A 162 4.97 9.86 0.40
CA GLN A 162 4.25 8.61 0.12
C GLN A 162 5.17 7.53 -0.44
N ALA A 163 6.08 7.86 -1.35
CA ALA A 163 7.02 6.89 -1.92
C ALA A 163 7.93 6.27 -0.85
N ILE A 164 8.47 7.07 0.06
CA ILE A 164 9.31 6.58 1.18
C ILE A 164 8.49 5.74 2.15
N ALA A 165 7.30 6.20 2.55
CA ALA A 165 6.41 5.46 3.45
C ALA A 165 5.99 4.11 2.82
N SER A 166 5.54 4.13 1.56
CA SER A 166 5.12 2.92 0.84
C SER A 166 6.26 1.93 0.64
N ARG A 167 7.49 2.41 0.36
CA ARG A 167 8.68 1.55 0.26
C ARG A 167 8.98 0.87 1.58
N THR A 168 8.97 1.64 2.67
CA THR A 168 9.24 1.12 4.02
C THR A 168 8.19 0.07 4.40
N TYR A 169 6.91 0.37 4.19
CA TYR A 169 5.82 -0.55 4.46
C TYR A 169 6.00 -1.85 3.66
N ALA A 170 6.17 -1.76 2.35
CA ALA A 170 6.27 -2.93 1.48
C ALA A 170 7.48 -3.83 1.81
N LEU A 171 8.63 -3.24 2.11
CA LEU A 171 9.83 -3.99 2.51
C LEU A 171 9.72 -4.61 3.90
N LYS A 172 8.92 -3.99 4.79
CA LYS A 172 8.64 -4.51 6.14
C LYS A 172 7.71 -5.73 6.11
N GLN A 173 6.80 -5.80 5.14
CA GLN A 173 5.85 -6.90 5.06
C GLN A 173 6.57 -8.20 4.69
N LYS A 174 6.35 -9.22 5.51
CA LYS A 174 6.68 -10.61 5.20
C LYS A 174 5.36 -11.31 4.94
N GLY A 175 5.10 -11.61 3.68
CA GLY A 175 3.91 -12.35 3.27
C GLY A 175 4.01 -13.84 3.59
N ASN A 176 3.20 -14.60 2.89
CA ASN A 176 3.27 -16.06 2.89
C ASN A 176 4.27 -16.56 1.81
N ASN A 177 4.36 -17.86 1.65
CA ASN A 177 5.26 -18.48 0.65
C ASN A 177 4.93 -18.05 -0.80
N LEU A 178 3.68 -17.63 -1.08
CA LEU A 178 3.21 -17.31 -2.43
C LEU A 178 3.34 -15.82 -2.77
N PHE A 179 3.04 -14.91 -1.82
CA PHE A 179 3.10 -13.45 -2.04
C PHE A 179 3.44 -12.70 -0.76
N ASP A 180 3.92 -11.47 -0.89
CA ASP A 180 4.30 -10.60 0.23
C ASP A 180 3.14 -9.70 0.68
N ILE A 181 2.40 -9.11 -0.27
CA ILE A 181 1.27 -8.20 -0.03
C ILE A 181 0.18 -8.43 -1.08
N ASP A 182 -1.03 -7.98 -0.78
CA ASP A 182 -2.11 -7.88 -1.79
C ASP A 182 -2.22 -6.45 -2.37
N SER A 183 -2.90 -6.34 -3.51
CA SER A 183 -3.06 -5.09 -4.27
C SER A 183 -4.25 -4.23 -3.81
N THR A 184 -4.86 -4.54 -2.67
CA THR A 184 -6.06 -3.86 -2.16
C THR A 184 -5.74 -2.89 -1.03
N GLN A 185 -6.77 -2.21 -0.54
CA GLN A 185 -6.68 -1.33 0.64
C GLN A 185 -6.27 -2.05 1.94
N LYS A 186 -6.22 -3.38 1.97
CA LYS A 186 -5.71 -4.14 3.12
C LYS A 186 -4.21 -3.93 3.32
N ASN A 187 -3.48 -3.78 2.20
CA ASN A 187 -2.06 -3.43 2.20
C ASN A 187 -1.83 -2.08 1.51
N GLN A 188 -1.64 -2.08 0.18
CA GLN A 188 -1.44 -0.87 -0.62
C GLN A 188 -2.15 -1.01 -1.96
N VAL A 189 -2.90 0.01 -2.36
CA VAL A 189 -3.59 -0.02 -3.65
C VAL A 189 -2.57 -0.05 -4.79
N TYR A 190 -2.65 -1.09 -5.62
CA TYR A 190 -1.78 -1.30 -6.77
C TYR A 190 -2.58 -1.57 -8.03
N ASN A 191 -2.78 -0.55 -8.86
CA ASN A 191 -3.62 -0.61 -10.05
C ASN A 191 -2.86 -0.86 -11.36
N GLY A 192 -1.57 -1.24 -11.27
CA GLY A 192 -0.76 -1.50 -12.46
C GLY A 192 -0.20 -0.22 -13.09
N LEU A 193 0.15 -0.31 -14.37
CA LEU A 193 0.91 0.72 -15.08
C LEU A 193 0.10 2.00 -15.35
N GLU A 194 -1.22 1.89 -15.46
CA GLU A 194 -2.12 3.00 -15.79
C GLU A 194 -2.16 4.08 -14.70
N SER A 195 -1.83 3.74 -13.45
CA SER A 195 -1.74 4.71 -12.35
C SER A 195 -0.43 5.51 -12.33
N ARG A 196 0.55 5.13 -13.16
CA ARG A 196 1.85 5.82 -13.24
C ARG A 196 1.75 7.11 -14.03
N THR A 197 2.38 8.15 -13.52
CA THR A 197 2.56 9.43 -14.23
C THR A 197 4.03 9.83 -14.18
N TYR A 198 4.43 10.76 -15.04
CA TYR A 198 5.78 11.34 -14.96
C TYR A 198 6.13 11.84 -13.56
N LYS A 199 5.16 12.48 -12.89
CA LYS A 199 5.36 13.05 -11.55
C LYS A 199 5.53 11.97 -10.47
N THR A 200 4.76 10.88 -10.52
CA THR A 200 4.91 9.77 -9.58
C THR A 200 6.22 9.00 -9.80
N ILE A 201 6.62 8.80 -11.05
CA ILE A 201 7.92 8.21 -11.40
C ILE A 201 9.07 9.09 -10.87
N ARG A 202 8.99 10.42 -11.07
CA ARG A 202 9.98 11.37 -10.56
C ARG A 202 10.07 11.35 -9.03
N ALA A 203 8.92 11.31 -8.31
CA ALA A 203 8.88 11.22 -6.86
C ALA A 203 9.59 9.96 -6.34
N VAL A 204 9.32 8.80 -6.95
CA VAL A 204 9.96 7.53 -6.59
C VAL A 204 11.45 7.54 -6.91
N LYS A 205 11.83 7.98 -8.13
CA LYS A 205 13.23 8.05 -8.56
C LYS A 205 14.08 8.95 -7.65
N SER A 206 13.55 10.13 -7.27
CA SER A 206 14.26 11.09 -6.40
C SER A 206 14.36 10.66 -4.94
N THR A 207 13.62 9.63 -4.53
CA THR A 207 13.66 9.04 -3.20
C THR A 207 14.13 7.58 -3.22
N ARG A 208 14.81 7.18 -4.31
CA ARG A 208 15.25 5.80 -4.50
C ARG A 208 15.98 5.28 -3.28
N SER A 209 15.68 4.05 -2.89
CA SER A 209 16.26 3.36 -1.73
C SER A 209 15.93 3.96 -0.35
N LEU A 210 15.41 5.18 -0.23
CA LEU A 210 15.12 5.79 1.07
C LEU A 210 13.98 5.08 1.79
N VAL A 211 14.21 4.75 3.06
CA VAL A 211 13.25 4.09 3.97
C VAL A 211 13.23 4.77 5.33
N LEU A 212 12.19 4.50 6.09
CA LEU A 212 12.02 4.94 7.48
C LEU A 212 12.49 3.86 8.44
N THR A 213 13.38 4.23 9.36
CA THR A 213 13.87 3.33 10.40
C THR A 213 13.65 3.94 11.80
N TYR A 214 13.45 3.07 12.77
CA TYR A 214 13.47 3.40 14.19
C TYR A 214 14.36 2.38 14.91
N LYS A 215 15.36 2.84 15.67
CA LYS A 215 16.39 1.98 16.28
C LYS A 215 17.00 0.99 15.27
N ASN A 216 17.37 1.49 14.09
CA ASN A 216 17.96 0.74 12.97
C ASN A 216 17.11 -0.43 12.42
N LYS A 217 15.80 -0.45 12.67
CA LYS A 217 14.86 -1.42 12.07
C LYS A 217 13.80 -0.69 11.25
N LEU A 218 13.32 -1.30 10.16
CA LEU A 218 12.21 -0.75 9.38
C LEU A 218 10.97 -0.58 10.26
N ILE A 219 10.30 0.56 10.15
CA ILE A 219 9.04 0.81 10.86
C ILE A 219 7.83 0.21 10.11
N ASN A 220 6.71 0.05 10.81
CA ASN A 220 5.40 -0.10 10.18
C ASN A 220 4.94 1.27 9.70
N ALA A 221 5.33 1.65 8.47
CA ALA A 221 5.03 2.96 7.90
C ALA A 221 3.58 3.04 7.40
N LEU A 222 2.64 2.94 8.34
CA LEU A 222 1.20 2.98 8.07
C LEU A 222 0.78 4.37 7.61
N PHE A 223 -0.16 4.43 6.69
CA PHE A 223 -0.74 5.68 6.21
C PHE A 223 -2.25 5.51 5.93
N HIS A 224 -2.95 6.61 5.86
CA HIS A 224 -4.39 6.65 5.64
C HIS A 224 -4.78 7.95 4.93
N SER A 225 -6.02 8.04 4.45
CA SER A 225 -6.44 9.19 3.64
C SER A 225 -6.48 10.49 4.47
N SER A 226 -7.20 10.50 5.60
CA SER A 226 -7.48 11.73 6.39
C SER A 226 -7.76 11.34 7.83
N SER A 227 -7.10 11.99 8.79
CA SER A 227 -7.25 11.65 10.20
C SER A 227 -8.48 12.29 10.86
N GLY A 228 -9.01 13.36 10.28
CA GLY A 228 -10.06 14.15 10.91
C GLY A 228 -9.54 15.19 11.91
N GLY A 229 -8.29 15.67 11.75
CA GLY A 229 -7.66 16.72 12.55
C GLY A 229 -6.59 16.24 13.53
N MET A 230 -6.56 14.95 13.87
CA MET A 230 -5.55 14.33 14.73
C MET A 230 -5.37 12.87 14.38
N THR A 231 -4.12 12.42 14.22
CA THR A 231 -3.83 11.00 14.01
C THR A 231 -4.08 10.19 15.28
N GLU A 232 -4.16 8.87 15.15
CA GLU A 232 -4.46 7.97 16.26
C GLU A 232 -3.20 7.26 16.75
N ASN A 233 -3.17 6.89 18.02
CA ASN A 233 -2.13 6.03 18.57
C ASN A 233 -2.29 4.60 18.09
N SER A 234 -1.19 3.91 17.81
CA SER A 234 -1.24 2.53 17.33
C SER A 234 -1.92 1.56 18.30
N GLN A 235 -1.74 1.73 19.61
CA GLN A 235 -2.34 0.89 20.65
C GLN A 235 -3.85 1.03 20.78
N ASP A 236 -4.41 2.14 20.29
CA ASP A 236 -5.86 2.38 20.33
C ASP A 236 -6.61 1.71 19.17
N VAL A 237 -5.87 1.30 18.12
CA VAL A 237 -6.41 0.59 16.96
C VAL A 237 -5.97 -0.89 16.96
N TRP A 238 -4.74 -1.17 17.37
CA TRP A 238 -4.16 -2.51 17.46
C TRP A 238 -3.55 -2.74 18.84
N LYS A 239 -3.34 -4.01 19.23
CA LYS A 239 -2.76 -4.37 20.53
C LYS A 239 -1.31 -3.89 20.74
N HIS A 240 -0.59 -3.54 19.67
CA HIS A 240 0.83 -3.17 19.74
C HIS A 240 1.02 -1.66 19.82
N LYS A 241 1.82 -1.23 20.82
CA LYS A 241 2.29 0.14 20.96
C LYS A 241 3.59 0.31 20.18
N TYR A 242 3.56 1.15 19.14
CA TYR A 242 4.76 1.55 18.42
C TYR A 242 5.11 3.00 18.77
N PRO A 243 6.29 3.28 19.38
CA PRO A 243 6.65 4.64 19.82
C PRO A 243 6.59 5.69 18.69
N TYR A 244 6.91 5.27 17.47
CA TYR A 244 6.89 6.12 16.29
C TYR A 244 5.48 6.32 15.67
N LEU A 245 4.45 5.63 16.15
CA LEU A 245 3.04 5.76 15.74
C LEU A 245 2.19 6.32 16.88
N SER A 246 2.66 7.39 17.49
CA SER A 246 1.90 8.18 18.46
C SER A 246 1.05 9.24 17.75
N SER A 247 -0.05 9.63 18.40
CA SER A 247 -0.95 10.66 17.90
C SER A 247 -0.23 11.99 17.68
N VAL A 248 -0.54 12.67 16.58
CA VAL A 248 -0.06 14.02 16.24
C VAL A 248 -1.19 14.84 15.65
N LYS A 249 -1.10 16.17 15.80
CA LYS A 249 -2.01 17.11 15.12
C LYS A 249 -1.89 16.96 13.62
N ASP A 250 -3.03 16.96 12.93
CA ASP A 250 -3.11 16.89 11.48
C ASP A 250 -3.73 18.16 10.88
N PHE A 251 -3.42 18.41 9.62
CA PHE A 251 -3.81 19.61 8.89
C PHE A 251 -4.70 19.29 7.69
N ASP A 252 -5.55 18.28 7.81
CA ASP A 252 -6.34 17.70 6.74
C ASP A 252 -7.74 18.31 6.54
N LYS A 253 -8.04 19.45 7.19
CA LYS A 253 -9.34 20.15 7.11
C LYS A 253 -9.76 20.53 5.68
N ASN A 254 -8.78 20.74 4.78
CA ASN A 254 -9.03 21.06 3.37
C ASN A 254 -9.41 19.83 2.52
N ASN A 255 -9.57 18.65 3.13
CA ASN A 255 -10.15 17.50 2.45
C ASN A 255 -11.65 17.74 2.22
N PRO A 256 -12.16 17.68 0.98
CA PRO A 256 -13.60 17.83 0.70
C PRO A 256 -14.48 16.80 1.44
N LYS A 257 -13.86 15.67 1.85
CA LYS A 257 -14.51 14.60 2.60
C LYS A 257 -14.06 14.56 4.07
N PHE A 258 -13.57 15.69 4.60
CA PHE A 258 -13.13 15.80 5.99
C PHE A 258 -14.27 15.45 6.96
N ARG A 259 -15.47 16.00 6.72
CA ARG A 259 -16.71 15.62 7.39
C ARG A 259 -17.59 14.86 6.41
N TRP A 260 -18.31 13.90 6.90
CA TRP A 260 -19.21 13.08 6.09
C TRP A 260 -20.38 12.59 6.94
N GLN A 261 -21.45 12.22 6.26
CA GLN A 261 -22.58 11.54 6.88
C GLN A 261 -22.94 10.30 6.05
N LYS A 262 -23.51 9.30 6.72
CA LYS A 262 -24.15 8.13 6.12
C LYS A 262 -25.50 7.91 6.75
N LYS A 263 -26.56 7.83 5.94
CA LYS A 263 -27.89 7.42 6.34
C LYS A 263 -28.04 5.92 6.08
N ILE A 264 -28.57 5.18 7.05
CA ILE A 264 -28.77 3.73 7.02
C ILE A 264 -30.22 3.50 7.41
N SER A 265 -30.97 2.80 6.57
CA SER A 265 -32.38 2.50 6.80
C SER A 265 -32.56 1.44 7.89
N SER A 266 -33.75 1.37 8.45
CA SER A 266 -34.13 0.34 9.41
C SER A 266 -33.95 -1.08 8.85
N ASN A 267 -34.36 -1.30 7.60
CA ASN A 267 -34.21 -2.60 6.96
C ASN A 267 -32.72 -2.97 6.78
N GLU A 268 -31.87 -2.02 6.31
CA GLU A 268 -30.41 -2.23 6.23
C GLU A 268 -29.80 -2.55 7.62
N LEU A 269 -30.29 -1.92 8.69
CA LEU A 269 -29.85 -2.23 10.07
C LEU A 269 -30.24 -3.64 10.51
N ILE A 270 -31.42 -4.15 10.12
CA ILE A 270 -31.83 -5.54 10.38
C ILE A 270 -30.89 -6.51 9.67
N ASP A 271 -30.59 -6.26 8.39
CA ASP A 271 -29.68 -7.10 7.58
C ASP A 271 -28.24 -7.10 8.13
N LEU A 272 -27.77 -5.96 8.62
CA LEU A 272 -26.42 -5.82 9.17
C LEU A 272 -26.28 -6.41 10.59
N PHE A 273 -27.39 -6.50 11.35
CA PHE A 273 -27.41 -6.99 12.73
C PHE A 273 -28.53 -8.01 12.97
N PRO A 274 -28.61 -9.10 12.20
CA PRO A 274 -29.74 -10.04 12.27
C PRO A 274 -29.85 -10.75 13.62
N LYS A 275 -28.71 -11.03 14.28
CA LYS A 275 -28.68 -11.73 15.59
C LYS A 275 -29.39 -10.99 16.69
N ILE A 276 -29.42 -9.66 16.62
CA ILE A 276 -30.11 -8.81 17.64
C ILE A 276 -31.36 -8.15 17.08
N GLY A 277 -31.79 -8.50 15.86
CA GLY A 277 -33.01 -7.98 15.24
C GLY A 277 -32.93 -6.51 14.85
N GLY A 278 -31.77 -6.09 14.28
CA GLY A 278 -31.50 -4.70 13.92
C GLY A 278 -30.91 -3.88 15.07
N LEU A 279 -30.98 -2.54 14.95
CA LEU A 279 -30.48 -1.62 15.98
C LEU A 279 -31.60 -0.70 16.48
N LYS A 280 -31.82 -0.68 17.79
CA LYS A 280 -32.66 0.28 18.50
C LYS A 280 -31.82 1.40 19.15
N ASN A 281 -30.62 1.05 19.65
CA ASN A 281 -29.71 1.99 20.28
C ASN A 281 -28.23 1.58 20.10
N ILE A 282 -27.34 2.56 20.21
CA ILE A 282 -25.89 2.39 20.25
C ILE A 282 -25.34 3.17 21.44
N GLU A 283 -24.77 2.46 22.40
CA GLU A 283 -24.08 3.03 23.55
C GLU A 283 -22.59 3.00 23.35
N ILE A 284 -21.93 4.17 23.31
CA ILE A 284 -20.49 4.26 23.27
C ILE A 284 -19.96 3.92 24.65
N GLN A 285 -19.24 2.80 24.77
CA GLN A 285 -18.65 2.34 26.03
C GLN A 285 -17.31 3.03 26.28
N ASP A 286 -16.47 3.09 25.23
CA ASP A 286 -15.15 3.68 25.31
C ASP A 286 -14.85 4.52 24.07
N ILE A 287 -14.08 5.57 24.28
CA ILE A 287 -13.43 6.36 23.22
C ILE A 287 -11.91 6.32 23.38
N THR A 288 -11.20 6.51 22.29
CA THR A 288 -9.74 6.68 22.32
C THR A 288 -9.38 8.06 22.84
N SER A 289 -8.10 8.26 23.19
CA SER A 289 -7.58 9.59 23.61
C SER A 289 -7.78 10.68 22.54
N THR A 290 -8.02 10.31 21.28
CA THR A 290 -8.27 11.22 20.17
C THR A 290 -9.77 11.38 19.83
N GLY A 291 -10.66 10.78 20.65
CA GLY A 291 -12.11 10.91 20.52
C GLY A 291 -12.78 9.95 19.52
N ARG A 292 -12.06 8.91 19.05
CA ARG A 292 -12.67 7.88 18.20
C ARG A 292 -13.35 6.81 19.03
N VAL A 293 -14.43 6.26 18.48
CA VAL A 293 -15.15 5.15 19.11
C VAL A 293 -14.24 3.92 19.19
N LYS A 294 -14.01 3.43 20.44
CA LYS A 294 -13.19 2.25 20.72
C LYS A 294 -14.04 1.02 20.92
N ASN A 295 -15.05 1.07 21.79
CA ASN A 295 -16.00 -0.01 22.03
C ASN A 295 -17.43 0.53 22.09
N VAL A 296 -18.38 -0.26 21.61
CA VAL A 296 -19.81 0.04 21.64
C VAL A 296 -20.61 -1.17 22.09
N LYS A 297 -21.70 -0.91 22.80
CA LYS A 297 -22.79 -1.85 23.02
C LYS A 297 -23.92 -1.52 22.05
N LEU A 298 -24.31 -2.49 21.27
CA LEU A 298 -25.40 -2.43 20.30
C LEU A 298 -26.66 -3.04 20.97
N ILE A 299 -27.77 -2.34 20.91
CA ILE A 299 -29.02 -2.80 21.47
C ILE A 299 -30.02 -2.95 20.33
N GLY A 300 -30.52 -4.15 20.16
CA GLY A 300 -31.51 -4.52 19.17
C GLY A 300 -32.85 -4.95 19.77
N VAL A 301 -33.71 -5.57 18.94
CA VAL A 301 -35.03 -6.09 19.37
C VAL A 301 -34.87 -7.33 20.23
N TYR A 302 -33.92 -8.22 19.87
CA TYR A 302 -33.75 -9.55 20.48
C TYR A 302 -32.56 -9.64 21.43
N GLY A 303 -31.96 -8.52 21.81
CA GLY A 303 -30.83 -8.52 22.72
C GLY A 303 -29.78 -7.47 22.42
N SER A 304 -28.57 -7.70 22.91
CA SER A 304 -27.46 -6.77 22.73
C SER A 304 -26.17 -7.51 22.30
N ASP A 305 -25.26 -6.78 21.65
CA ASP A 305 -23.93 -7.24 21.23
C ASP A 305 -22.90 -6.18 21.61
N GLN A 306 -21.68 -6.61 21.95
CA GLN A 306 -20.56 -5.69 22.21
C GLN A 306 -19.48 -5.88 21.16
N ILE A 307 -19.13 -4.81 20.44
CA ILE A 307 -18.13 -4.84 19.40
C ILE A 307 -17.18 -3.65 19.47
N SER A 308 -15.99 -3.82 18.88
CA SER A 308 -15.06 -2.69 18.75
C SER A 308 -15.51 -1.71 17.67
N GLY A 309 -15.12 -0.43 17.82
CA GLY A 309 -15.36 0.60 16.80
C GLY A 309 -14.77 0.25 15.42
N VAL A 310 -13.70 -0.56 15.37
CA VAL A 310 -13.12 -1.08 14.11
C VAL A 310 -14.08 -2.06 13.45
N VAL A 311 -14.68 -2.97 14.20
CA VAL A 311 -15.68 -3.93 13.70
C VAL A 311 -16.94 -3.19 13.27
N LEU A 312 -17.42 -2.24 14.07
CA LEU A 312 -18.57 -1.40 13.74
C LEU A 312 -18.36 -0.64 12.44
N ARG A 313 -17.17 0.02 12.30
CA ARG A 313 -16.77 0.72 11.07
C ARG A 313 -16.89 -0.17 9.85
N LYS A 314 -16.35 -1.40 9.93
CA LYS A 314 -16.39 -2.37 8.83
C LYS A 314 -17.83 -2.81 8.51
N ARG A 315 -18.62 -3.15 9.53
CA ARG A 315 -19.99 -3.66 9.39
C ARG A 315 -20.90 -2.60 8.78
N LEU A 316 -20.82 -1.35 9.26
CA LEU A 316 -21.61 -0.24 8.74
C LEU A 316 -20.99 0.42 7.49
N GLY A 317 -19.86 -0.04 6.96
CA GLY A 317 -19.18 0.54 5.80
C GLY A 317 -18.80 2.02 5.99
N LEU A 318 -18.34 2.41 7.20
CA LEU A 318 -17.99 3.79 7.53
C LEU A 318 -16.57 4.15 7.07
N LYS A 319 -16.34 5.44 6.76
CA LYS A 319 -15.02 5.92 6.34
C LYS A 319 -14.01 5.91 7.49
N SER A 320 -14.44 6.14 8.74
CA SER A 320 -13.62 6.11 9.96
C SER A 320 -14.45 5.65 11.13
N ASN A 321 -13.83 5.45 12.29
CA ASN A 321 -14.51 5.28 13.59
C ASN A 321 -14.54 6.57 14.43
N PHE A 322 -14.22 7.72 13.83
CA PHE A 322 -14.42 9.03 14.45
C PHE A 322 -15.81 9.53 14.10
N VAL A 323 -16.81 9.06 14.86
CA VAL A 323 -18.24 9.16 14.52
C VAL A 323 -19.13 9.53 15.71
N ARG A 324 -20.31 10.06 15.37
CA ARG A 324 -21.47 10.26 16.25
C ARG A 324 -22.69 9.64 15.59
N PHE A 325 -23.63 9.18 16.39
CA PHE A 325 -24.83 8.49 15.94
C PHE A 325 -26.07 9.32 16.28
N LYS A 326 -27.07 9.32 15.38
CA LYS A 326 -28.40 9.89 15.60
C LYS A 326 -29.41 8.96 14.96
N PHE A 327 -30.34 8.44 15.75
CA PHE A 327 -31.48 7.72 15.22
C PHE A 327 -32.55 8.69 14.71
N PHE A 328 -33.31 8.27 13.72
CA PHE A 328 -34.44 8.99 13.16
C PHE A 328 -35.60 8.02 12.92
N GLU A 329 -36.83 8.52 13.02
CA GLU A 329 -38.02 7.76 12.68
C GLU A 329 -38.18 7.65 11.17
N GLU A 330 -38.44 6.44 10.68
CA GLU A 330 -38.80 6.22 9.25
C GLU A 330 -40.34 6.15 9.20
N GLU A 331 -40.94 7.09 8.47
CA GLU A 331 -42.38 7.07 8.18
C GLU A 331 -42.66 5.89 7.24
N LEU A 332 -43.25 4.84 7.79
CA LEU A 332 -43.85 3.75 7.04
C LEU A 332 -45.33 4.04 6.96
N ASN A 333 -45.87 4.18 5.73
CA ASN A 333 -47.30 4.43 5.45
C ASN A 333 -48.22 4.23 6.67
N ASN A 334 -49.00 5.21 7.00
CA ASN A 334 -49.85 5.50 8.21
C ASN A 334 -50.48 4.32 9.02
N LYS A 335 -50.05 3.06 8.84
CA LYS A 335 -50.64 1.89 9.50
C LYS A 335 -49.63 0.97 10.23
N LEU A 336 -48.31 1.25 10.16
CA LEU A 336 -47.29 0.42 10.81
C LEU A 336 -46.49 1.25 11.83
N PRO A 337 -46.02 0.64 12.95
CA PRO A 337 -45.17 1.33 13.91
C PRO A 337 -43.92 1.83 13.26
N SER A 338 -43.52 3.07 13.59
CA SER A 338 -42.32 3.71 13.06
C SER A 338 -41.10 2.84 13.32
N LYS A 339 -40.28 2.63 12.27
CA LYS A 339 -39.00 1.96 12.39
C LYS A 339 -37.89 3.01 12.50
N LYS A 340 -36.84 2.70 13.28
CA LYS A 340 -35.72 3.62 13.47
C LYS A 340 -34.59 3.35 12.47
N GLY A 341 -34.30 4.34 11.68
CA GLY A 341 -33.06 4.41 10.88
C GLY A 341 -31.93 5.11 11.65
N LEU A 342 -30.72 5.07 11.12
CA LEU A 342 -29.51 5.61 11.74
C LEU A 342 -28.82 6.61 10.80
N ILE A 343 -28.51 7.80 11.31
CA ILE A 343 -27.58 8.74 10.67
C ILE A 343 -26.25 8.67 11.43
N VAL A 344 -25.17 8.43 10.70
CA VAL A 344 -23.81 8.47 11.22
C VAL A 344 -23.13 9.71 10.70
N PHE A 345 -22.68 10.58 11.58
CA PHE A 345 -21.84 11.73 11.27
C PHE A 345 -20.40 11.38 11.59
N GLY A 346 -19.48 11.57 10.64
CA GLY A 346 -18.10 11.18 10.85
C GLY A 346 -17.08 12.20 10.33
N GLN A 347 -15.85 12.04 10.80
CA GLN A 347 -14.69 12.84 10.36
C GLN A 347 -13.55 11.92 9.93
N GLY A 348 -12.78 12.37 8.91
CA GLY A 348 -11.64 11.63 8.39
C GLY A 348 -12.01 10.38 7.59
N SER A 349 -11.00 9.67 7.13
CA SER A 349 -11.12 8.44 6.33
C SER A 349 -9.88 7.58 6.48
N GLY A 350 -10.07 6.33 6.91
CA GLY A 350 -9.00 5.39 7.22
C GLY A 350 -8.95 5.04 8.71
N HIS A 351 -7.89 4.35 9.11
CA HIS A 351 -7.67 3.92 10.50
C HIS A 351 -7.10 5.03 11.41
N GLY A 352 -6.66 6.14 10.85
CA GLY A 352 -6.14 7.30 11.58
C GLY A 352 -4.68 7.22 12.02
N VAL A 353 -3.99 6.09 11.95
CA VAL A 353 -2.63 5.90 12.48
C VAL A 353 -1.56 6.22 11.43
N GLY A 354 -0.47 6.88 11.81
CA GLY A 354 0.66 7.21 10.95
C GLY A 354 0.36 8.37 10.01
N MET A 355 0.89 8.35 8.77
CA MET A 355 0.81 9.49 7.87
C MET A 355 -0.59 9.68 7.27
N SER A 356 -1.17 10.87 7.48
CA SER A 356 -2.35 11.34 6.76
C SER A 356 -1.96 11.87 5.39
N GLN A 357 -2.56 11.33 4.33
CA GLN A 357 -2.27 11.74 2.95
C GLN A 357 -2.68 13.20 2.69
N TRP A 358 -3.85 13.62 3.20
CA TRP A 358 -4.28 15.02 3.09
C TRP A 358 -3.46 15.97 3.96
N GLY A 359 -3.02 15.53 5.14
CA GLY A 359 -2.08 16.26 5.98
C GLY A 359 -0.72 16.43 5.29
N ALA A 360 -0.20 15.35 4.69
CA ALA A 360 1.03 15.42 3.88
C ALA A 360 0.90 16.38 2.69
N LYS A 361 -0.26 16.37 1.98
CA LYS A 361 -0.57 17.33 0.94
C LYS A 361 -0.52 18.77 1.45
N TYR A 362 -1.18 19.04 2.59
CA TYR A 362 -1.21 20.38 3.18
C TYR A 362 0.20 20.86 3.53
N LEU A 363 0.96 20.05 4.28
CA LEU A 363 2.34 20.41 4.67
C LEU A 363 3.23 20.65 3.45
N ALA A 364 3.11 19.83 2.41
CA ALA A 364 3.84 20.00 1.16
C ALA A 364 3.43 21.29 0.42
N SER A 365 2.15 21.67 0.45
CA SER A 365 1.68 22.95 -0.14
C SER A 365 2.18 24.17 0.62
N ARG A 366 2.61 23.99 1.89
CA ARG A 366 3.27 25.01 2.72
C ARG A 366 4.80 24.96 2.62
N GLY A 367 5.35 24.31 1.58
CA GLY A 367 6.79 24.24 1.32
C GLY A 367 7.55 23.21 2.14
N GLN A 368 6.87 22.39 2.97
CA GLN A 368 7.56 21.38 3.76
C GLN A 368 8.10 20.27 2.84
N LYS A 369 9.38 19.89 3.05
CA LYS A 369 10.03 18.77 2.35
C LYS A 369 9.54 17.43 2.87
N ALA A 370 9.62 16.39 2.04
CA ALA A 370 9.18 15.04 2.36
C ALA A 370 9.72 14.52 3.69
N GLU A 371 10.99 14.83 4.00
CA GLU A 371 11.62 14.43 5.26
C GLU A 371 10.89 15.03 6.47
N ARG A 372 10.57 16.32 6.43
CA ARG A 372 9.89 17.01 7.54
C ARG A 372 8.44 16.52 7.70
N ILE A 373 7.77 16.24 6.58
CA ILE A 373 6.43 15.62 6.55
C ILE A 373 6.47 14.26 7.25
N LEU A 374 7.41 13.40 6.89
CA LEU A 374 7.54 12.07 7.46
C LEU A 374 7.88 12.10 8.95
N LYS A 375 8.81 12.96 9.38
CA LYS A 375 9.18 13.13 10.79
C LYS A 375 8.05 13.74 11.65
N HIS A 376 7.12 14.48 11.03
CA HIS A 376 5.90 14.94 11.70
C HIS A 376 4.97 13.77 12.06
N PHE A 377 4.71 12.86 11.11
CA PHE A 377 3.77 11.75 11.30
C PHE A 377 4.38 10.51 11.96
N TYR A 378 5.69 10.34 11.88
CA TYR A 378 6.42 9.21 12.48
C TYR A 378 7.48 9.75 13.44
N ARG A 379 7.22 9.63 14.74
CA ARG A 379 8.09 10.22 15.78
C ARG A 379 9.41 9.49 15.92
N GLY A 380 10.51 10.25 16.02
CA GLY A 380 11.85 9.71 16.29
C GLY A 380 12.43 8.82 15.18
N VAL A 381 11.86 8.83 13.96
CA VAL A 381 12.38 8.05 12.84
C VAL A 381 13.56 8.73 12.17
N GLN A 382 14.39 7.91 11.54
CA GLN A 382 15.46 8.31 10.63
C GLN A 382 15.10 7.89 9.21
N ILE A 383 15.51 8.69 8.23
CA ILE A 383 15.37 8.39 6.80
C ILE A 383 16.76 8.04 6.27
N LYS A 384 16.92 6.81 5.82
CA LYS A 384 18.21 6.25 5.40
C LYS A 384 18.05 5.42 4.11
N PRO A 385 19.12 5.23 3.33
CA PRO A 385 19.13 4.21 2.30
C PRO A 385 18.85 2.82 2.89
N PHE A 386 18.06 2.02 2.19
CA PHE A 386 17.70 0.67 2.62
C PHE A 386 18.93 -0.23 2.70
N ARG A 387 19.01 -0.98 3.79
CA ARG A 387 19.97 -2.08 4.02
C ARG A 387 19.22 -3.32 4.48
N LYS A 388 19.72 -4.51 4.13
CA LYS A 388 19.05 -5.77 4.51
C LYS A 388 19.01 -6.01 6.01
N ASP A 389 19.98 -5.52 6.75
CA ASP A 389 20.05 -5.61 8.21
C ASP A 389 19.00 -4.78 8.96
N TYR A 390 18.20 -3.97 8.24
CA TYR A 390 17.05 -3.25 8.81
C TYR A 390 15.78 -4.10 8.91
N LEU A 391 15.74 -5.26 8.26
CA LEU A 391 14.64 -6.20 8.33
C LEU A 391 14.67 -6.95 9.66
#